data_2c5bb6b560dd317589122a424efa9b8c
#
_entry.id   2c5bb6b560dd317589122a424efa9b8c
#
_cell.length_a   1.000
_cell.length_b   1.000
_cell.length_c   1.000
_cell.angle_alpha   90.00
_cell.angle_beta   90.00
_cell.angle_gamma   90.00
#
_symmetry.space_group_name_H-M   'P 1'
#
loop_
_entity.id
_entity.type
_entity.pdbx_description
1 polymer ?
#
loop_
_entity_poly.entity_id
_entity_poly.type
_entity_poly.pdbx_seq_one_letter_code
_entity_poly.pdbx_strand_id
1 'polypeptide(L)'
;MKTPKQKKYGLVVVLGLMIILTGWNAYSEKGGVAQTIKNAKSPFDNGSVASVPPAPVDTVLAQVRYQGGSFRVETRKDKMTRFQCSQCHNKQPVAVANAVETAHGDITLIHGDKDKELACFTCHAKDNRDVLVTEKGINVDMDHSYQLCGQCHFRQKKDWIGGAHGKRVSWWAGDRVVKNCASCHDPHAPRFEKRWPKTYSRPFTE
;
A
#
# COMPACT_ATOMS: atom_id res chain seq x y z
N MET A 1 23.85 27.28 -75.11
CA MET A 1 25.00 27.20 -74.16
C MET A 1 24.48 27.44 -72.74
N LYS A 2 24.46 26.42 -71.89
CA LYS A 2 24.06 26.56 -70.47
C LYS A 2 25.19 27.25 -69.70
N THR A 3 24.87 28.34 -69.01
CA THR A 3 25.82 29.19 -68.30
C THR A 3 26.46 28.43 -67.12
N PRO A 4 27.74 28.64 -66.79
CA PRO A 4 28.48 27.90 -65.76
C PRO A 4 27.93 28.01 -64.33
N LYS A 5 27.00 28.93 -64.08
CA LYS A 5 26.35 29.09 -62.77
C LYS A 5 25.46 27.92 -62.32
N GLN A 6 24.80 27.19 -63.24
CA GLN A 6 23.93 26.06 -62.88
C GLN A 6 24.66 24.84 -62.32
N LYS A 7 25.93 24.61 -62.72
CA LYS A 7 26.73 23.47 -62.20
C LYS A 7 27.14 23.65 -60.72
N LYS A 8 27.31 24.88 -60.26
CA LYS A 8 27.71 25.14 -58.87
C LYS A 8 26.57 24.86 -57.85
N TYR A 9 25.34 25.16 -58.24
CA TYR A 9 24.18 24.88 -57.33
C TYR A 9 23.87 23.40 -57.24
N GLY A 10 24.04 22.64 -58.28
CA GLY A 10 23.85 21.17 -58.25
C GLY A 10 24.83 20.46 -57.31
N LEU A 11 26.08 20.91 -57.29
CA LEU A 11 27.11 20.33 -56.38
C LEU A 11 26.85 20.66 -54.91
N VAL A 12 26.40 21.89 -54.62
CA VAL A 12 26.07 22.29 -53.21
C VAL A 12 24.86 21.59 -52.69
N VAL A 13 23.83 21.32 -53.53
CA VAL A 13 22.62 20.58 -53.10
C VAL A 13 22.96 19.12 -52.85
N VAL A 14 23.80 18.46 -53.67
CA VAL A 14 24.23 17.06 -53.47
C VAL A 14 25.08 16.91 -52.23
N LEU A 15 26.02 17.83 -51.97
CA LEU A 15 26.81 17.85 -50.74
C LEU A 15 25.95 18.09 -49.49
N GLY A 16 24.97 18.99 -49.58
CA GLY A 16 24.00 19.23 -48.47
C GLY A 16 23.16 18.00 -48.16
N LEU A 17 22.67 17.29 -49.19
CA LEU A 17 21.90 16.07 -49.00
C LEU A 17 22.74 14.94 -48.42
N MET A 18 24.00 14.78 -48.83
CA MET A 18 24.90 13.79 -48.21
C MET A 18 25.18 14.06 -46.74
N ILE A 19 25.36 15.31 -46.32
CA ILE A 19 25.58 15.64 -44.91
C ILE A 19 24.34 15.35 -44.08
N ILE A 20 23.15 15.59 -44.61
CA ILE A 20 21.88 15.28 -43.90
C ILE A 20 21.72 13.78 -43.76
N LEU A 21 21.99 13.00 -44.81
CA LEU A 21 21.88 11.54 -44.78
C LEU A 21 22.92 10.87 -43.85
N THR A 22 24.16 11.36 -43.84
CA THR A 22 25.20 10.85 -42.92
C THR A 22 24.93 11.29 -41.46
N GLY A 23 24.43 12.51 -41.24
CA GLY A 23 24.02 12.96 -39.92
C GLY A 23 22.83 12.18 -39.34
N TRP A 24 21.88 11.78 -40.18
CA TRP A 24 20.73 10.97 -39.77
C TRP A 24 21.13 9.55 -39.37
N ASN A 25 22.03 8.91 -40.12
CA ASN A 25 22.54 7.59 -39.76
C ASN A 25 23.36 7.62 -38.46
N ALA A 26 24.17 8.65 -38.23
CA ALA A 26 24.94 8.79 -37.00
C ALA A 26 24.04 9.05 -35.74
N TYR A 27 22.84 9.66 -35.92
CA TYR A 27 21.90 9.86 -34.81
C TYR A 27 21.07 8.61 -34.49
N SER A 28 20.87 7.72 -35.48
CA SER A 28 20.11 6.48 -35.31
C SER A 28 20.90 5.35 -34.62
N GLU A 29 22.25 5.43 -34.57
CA GLU A 29 23.10 4.40 -33.97
C GLU A 29 23.37 4.55 -32.46
N LYS A 30 22.93 5.62 -31.83
CA LYS A 30 22.89 5.68 -30.36
C LYS A 30 21.75 4.78 -29.90
N GLY A 31 22.04 3.49 -29.75
CA GLY A 31 21.11 2.48 -29.29
C GLY A 31 20.32 3.00 -28.11
N GLY A 32 19.00 3.13 -28.27
CA GLY A 32 18.12 3.57 -27.18
C GLY A 32 18.23 2.61 -25.99
N VAL A 33 17.67 3.00 -24.86
CA VAL A 33 17.67 2.21 -23.61
C VAL A 33 17.31 0.73 -23.86
N ALA A 34 16.41 0.46 -24.82
CA ALA A 34 16.05 -0.89 -25.22
C ALA A 34 17.22 -1.70 -25.80
N GLN A 35 18.12 -1.06 -26.55
CA GLN A 35 19.30 -1.72 -27.11
C GLN A 35 20.37 -1.94 -26.04
N THR A 36 20.51 -0.99 -25.11
CA THR A 36 21.39 -1.15 -23.94
C THR A 36 20.93 -2.32 -23.08
N ILE A 37 19.62 -2.47 -22.86
CA ILE A 37 19.04 -3.60 -22.13
C ILE A 37 19.28 -4.92 -22.86
N LYS A 38 19.09 -4.97 -24.20
CA LYS A 38 19.35 -6.17 -25.00
C LYS A 38 20.83 -6.55 -25.03
N ASN A 39 21.72 -5.58 -24.97
CA ASN A 39 23.17 -5.77 -24.99
C ASN A 39 23.75 -6.00 -23.58
N ALA A 40 22.97 -5.88 -22.54
CA ALA A 40 23.37 -6.29 -21.20
C ALA A 40 23.69 -7.78 -21.21
N LYS A 41 24.98 -8.11 -21.18
CA LYS A 41 25.53 -9.45 -21.36
C LYS A 41 25.27 -10.41 -20.21
N SER A 42 24.62 -9.97 -19.19
CA SER A 42 24.26 -10.79 -18.04
C SER A 42 22.78 -11.10 -18.12
N PRO A 43 22.36 -12.30 -18.55
CA PRO A 43 21.01 -12.72 -18.23
C PRO A 43 20.86 -12.64 -16.70
N PHE A 44 19.75 -12.07 -16.25
CA PHE A 44 19.45 -12.01 -14.82
C PHE A 44 19.50 -13.45 -14.28
N ASP A 45 20.54 -13.75 -13.50
CA ASP A 45 20.69 -15.06 -12.88
C ASP A 45 19.76 -15.15 -11.68
N ASN A 46 18.63 -15.81 -11.87
CA ASN A 46 17.68 -16.08 -10.79
C ASN A 46 18.30 -16.88 -9.64
N GLY A 47 19.40 -17.59 -9.87
CA GLY A 47 20.12 -18.34 -8.83
C GLY A 47 21.00 -17.46 -7.92
N SER A 48 21.37 -16.27 -8.38
CA SER A 48 22.20 -15.32 -7.60
C SER A 48 21.39 -14.30 -6.79
N VAL A 49 20.07 -14.29 -6.93
CA VAL A 49 19.23 -13.43 -6.08
C VAL A 49 19.29 -13.98 -4.67
N ALA A 50 19.91 -13.23 -3.78
CA ALA A 50 19.90 -13.55 -2.37
C ALA A 50 18.46 -13.85 -1.92
N SER A 51 18.29 -14.95 -1.19
CA SER A 51 16.98 -15.35 -0.67
C SER A 51 16.30 -14.13 -0.03
N VAL A 52 15.09 -13.82 -0.49
CA VAL A 52 14.34 -12.70 0.09
C VAL A 52 14.18 -12.98 1.58
N PRO A 53 14.67 -12.11 2.47
CA PRO A 53 14.54 -12.34 3.90
C PRO A 53 13.05 -12.51 4.25
N PRO A 54 12.70 -13.36 5.21
CA PRO A 54 11.33 -13.48 5.69
C PRO A 54 10.83 -12.12 6.18
N ALA A 55 9.51 -11.91 6.11
CA ALA A 55 8.91 -10.69 6.66
C ALA A 55 9.29 -10.56 8.14
N PRO A 56 9.76 -9.37 8.59
CA PRO A 56 10.24 -9.15 9.96
C PRO A 56 9.10 -9.07 11.00
N VAL A 57 7.92 -9.57 10.67
CA VAL A 57 6.70 -9.47 11.47
C VAL A 57 5.89 -10.76 11.34
N ASP A 58 5.17 -11.10 12.39
CA ASP A 58 4.22 -12.20 12.36
C ASP A 58 3.06 -11.90 11.44
N THR A 59 2.62 -12.91 10.71
CA THR A 59 1.65 -12.74 9.64
C THR A 59 0.64 -13.87 9.56
N VAL A 60 -0.58 -13.54 9.16
CA VAL A 60 -1.64 -14.50 8.82
C VAL A 60 -2.01 -14.40 7.34
N LEU A 61 -2.50 -15.48 6.76
CA LEU A 61 -3.00 -15.48 5.38
C LEU A 61 -4.27 -14.62 5.29
N ALA A 62 -4.34 -13.74 4.32
CA ALA A 62 -5.53 -12.93 4.10
C ALA A 62 -6.70 -13.78 3.59
N GLN A 63 -7.86 -13.65 4.24
CA GLN A 63 -9.09 -14.38 3.90
C GLN A 63 -9.93 -13.57 2.89
N VAL A 64 -9.34 -13.25 1.76
CA VAL A 64 -9.98 -12.48 0.69
C VAL A 64 -9.62 -13.05 -0.68
N ARG A 65 -10.51 -12.90 -1.66
CA ARG A 65 -10.21 -13.24 -3.05
C ARG A 65 -9.42 -12.09 -3.68
N TYR A 66 -8.30 -12.42 -4.30
CA TYR A 66 -7.44 -11.47 -4.99
C TYR A 66 -6.90 -12.09 -6.28
N GLN A 67 -7.01 -11.37 -7.40
CA GLN A 67 -6.57 -11.88 -8.72
C GLN A 67 -5.05 -12.10 -8.79
N GLY A 68 -4.27 -11.37 -8.01
CA GLY A 68 -2.82 -11.53 -7.89
C GLY A 68 -2.37 -12.69 -6.98
N GLY A 69 -3.28 -13.59 -6.62
CA GLY A 69 -3.00 -14.72 -5.74
C GLY A 69 -3.26 -14.44 -4.26
N SER A 70 -2.67 -15.23 -3.38
CA SER A 70 -2.77 -15.03 -1.94
C SER A 70 -1.77 -13.99 -1.44
N PHE A 71 -2.08 -13.34 -0.34
CA PHE A 71 -1.16 -12.44 0.36
C PHE A 71 -1.35 -12.58 1.88
N ARG A 72 -0.41 -12.05 2.65
CA ARG A 72 -0.39 -12.13 4.10
C ARG A 72 -0.65 -10.76 4.72
N VAL A 73 -1.17 -10.79 5.93
CA VAL A 73 -1.47 -9.59 6.74
C VAL A 73 -0.68 -9.64 8.02
N GLU A 74 -0.09 -8.52 8.42
CA GLU A 74 0.59 -8.37 9.70
C GLU A 74 -0.40 -8.61 10.85
N THR A 75 -0.01 -9.44 11.83
CA THR A 75 -0.79 -9.71 13.04
C THR A 75 -0.82 -8.50 13.97
N ARG A 76 -1.85 -8.43 14.78
CA ARG A 76 -2.04 -7.34 15.74
C ARG A 76 -2.24 -7.79 17.16
N LYS A 77 -2.73 -9.00 17.39
CA LYS A 77 -3.07 -9.49 18.74
C LYS A 77 -1.92 -9.33 19.71
N ASP A 78 -0.72 -9.68 19.30
CA ASP A 78 0.48 -9.57 20.12
C ASP A 78 0.93 -8.15 20.45
N LYS A 79 0.37 -7.16 19.72
CA LYS A 79 0.66 -5.74 19.90
C LYS A 79 -0.42 -5.00 20.69
N MET A 80 -1.49 -5.69 21.08
CA MET A 80 -2.58 -5.11 21.86
C MET A 80 -2.30 -5.29 23.35
N THR A 81 -2.17 -4.18 24.08
CA THR A 81 -1.79 -4.16 25.50
C THR A 81 -2.80 -4.86 26.42
N ARG A 82 -4.06 -5.01 25.99
CA ARG A 82 -5.16 -5.59 26.78
C ARG A 82 -5.71 -6.88 26.20
N PHE A 83 -5.06 -7.47 25.26
CA PHE A 83 -5.43 -8.78 24.74
C PHE A 83 -4.79 -9.87 25.64
N GLN A 84 -5.51 -10.90 26.09
CA GLN A 84 -6.88 -11.30 25.73
C GLN A 84 -7.92 -10.60 26.61
N CYS A 85 -8.97 -10.11 25.98
CA CYS A 85 -10.06 -9.41 26.67
C CYS A 85 -10.83 -10.31 27.64
N SER A 86 -10.88 -11.62 27.34
CA SER A 86 -11.48 -12.66 28.18
C SER A 86 -10.84 -12.81 29.57
N GLN A 87 -9.64 -12.28 29.79
CA GLN A 87 -9.02 -12.24 31.12
C GLN A 87 -9.89 -11.46 32.11
N CYS A 88 -10.55 -10.38 31.66
CA CYS A 88 -11.49 -9.60 32.46
C CYS A 88 -12.95 -9.93 32.10
N HIS A 89 -13.25 -10.19 30.81
CA HIS A 89 -14.59 -10.48 30.30
C HIS A 89 -14.89 -11.98 30.29
N ASN A 90 -14.77 -12.63 31.44
CA ASN A 90 -14.88 -14.09 31.63
C ASN A 90 -16.17 -14.54 32.32
N LYS A 91 -17.21 -13.72 32.32
CA LYS A 91 -18.49 -13.93 33.03
C LYS A 91 -18.40 -13.85 34.56
N GLN A 92 -17.24 -13.60 35.14
CA GLN A 92 -17.09 -13.30 36.56
C GLN A 92 -17.54 -11.86 36.83
N PRO A 93 -18.20 -11.58 37.98
CA PRO A 93 -18.50 -10.23 38.37
C PRO A 93 -17.18 -9.45 38.53
N VAL A 94 -17.02 -8.36 37.80
CA VAL A 94 -15.86 -7.47 37.96
C VAL A 94 -16.13 -6.59 39.17
N ALA A 95 -15.44 -6.85 40.25
CA ALA A 95 -15.60 -6.11 41.53
C ALA A 95 -14.85 -4.77 41.55
N VAL A 96 -14.87 -4.02 40.46
CA VAL A 96 -14.18 -2.73 40.34
C VAL A 96 -15.23 -1.64 40.15
N ALA A 97 -15.36 -0.76 41.11
CA ALA A 97 -16.10 0.50 40.92
C ALA A 97 -15.48 1.28 39.76
N ASN A 98 -16.30 1.77 38.84
CA ASN A 98 -15.87 2.50 37.66
C ASN A 98 -14.97 1.68 36.68
N ALA A 99 -15.30 0.41 36.47
CA ALA A 99 -14.53 -0.50 35.58
C ALA A 99 -14.34 0.06 34.16
N VAL A 100 -15.31 0.78 33.62
CA VAL A 100 -15.22 1.41 32.31
C VAL A 100 -14.14 2.49 32.31
N GLU A 101 -14.13 3.39 33.26
CA GLU A 101 -13.14 4.47 33.37
C GLU A 101 -11.72 3.90 33.62
N THR A 102 -11.62 2.88 34.45
CA THR A 102 -10.34 2.28 34.84
C THR A 102 -9.74 1.46 33.68
N ALA A 103 -10.57 0.70 32.96
CA ALA A 103 -10.08 -0.23 31.94
C ALA A 103 -10.18 0.32 30.50
N HIS A 104 -11.08 1.27 30.25
CA HIS A 104 -11.41 1.78 28.92
C HIS A 104 -11.49 3.31 28.84
N GLY A 105 -11.14 4.04 29.90
CA GLY A 105 -11.24 5.49 29.95
C GLY A 105 -10.28 6.24 29.00
N ASP A 106 -9.30 5.55 28.46
CA ASP A 106 -8.38 6.05 27.46
C ASP A 106 -8.93 5.91 26.01
N ILE A 107 -10.07 5.25 25.83
CA ILE A 107 -10.68 5.07 24.51
C ILE A 107 -11.54 6.28 24.17
N THR A 108 -11.12 7.05 23.20
CA THR A 108 -11.93 8.12 22.61
C THR A 108 -12.68 7.56 21.41
N LEU A 109 -14.00 7.48 21.50
CA LEU A 109 -14.85 6.98 20.43
C LEU A 109 -15.40 8.15 19.61
N ILE A 110 -14.84 8.35 18.41
CA ILE A 110 -15.29 9.34 17.42
C ILE A 110 -15.47 8.71 16.05
N HIS A 111 -15.88 7.44 16.03
CA HIS A 111 -16.14 6.68 14.81
C HIS A 111 -17.65 6.71 14.51
N GLY A 112 -18.01 7.33 13.42
CA GLY A 112 -19.40 7.51 12.98
C GLY A 112 -19.62 8.87 12.34
N ASP A 113 -20.88 9.25 12.16
CA ASP A 113 -21.25 10.59 11.75
C ASP A 113 -21.19 11.55 12.95
N LYS A 114 -21.13 12.85 12.66
CA LYS A 114 -20.93 13.91 13.68
C LYS A 114 -21.90 13.85 14.85
N ASP A 115 -23.10 13.33 14.63
CA ASP A 115 -24.19 13.30 15.61
C ASP A 115 -24.58 11.86 16.01
N LYS A 116 -23.85 10.85 15.51
CA LYS A 116 -24.16 9.43 15.74
C LYS A 116 -22.89 8.56 15.74
N GLU A 117 -22.28 8.49 16.90
CA GLU A 117 -21.14 7.59 17.11
C GLU A 117 -21.60 6.13 17.09
N LEU A 118 -20.71 5.24 16.61
CA LEU A 118 -20.96 3.81 16.62
C LEU A 118 -20.91 3.28 18.07
N ALA A 119 -21.83 2.38 18.41
CA ALA A 119 -21.79 1.69 19.70
C ALA A 119 -20.65 0.64 19.73
N CYS A 120 -20.10 0.36 20.91
CA CYS A 120 -19.04 -0.64 21.11
C CYS A 120 -19.39 -1.98 20.49
N PHE A 121 -20.65 -2.41 20.64
CA PHE A 121 -21.15 -3.69 20.12
C PHE A 121 -21.49 -3.69 18.62
N THR A 122 -21.28 -2.60 17.94
CA THR A 122 -21.29 -2.60 16.46
C THR A 122 -20.10 -3.41 15.91
N CYS A 123 -19.02 -3.46 16.68
CA CYS A 123 -17.77 -4.12 16.28
C CYS A 123 -17.35 -5.26 17.23
N HIS A 124 -17.61 -5.14 18.52
CA HIS A 124 -17.19 -6.12 19.52
C HIS A 124 -18.33 -7.11 19.83
N ALA A 125 -18.02 -8.40 19.82
CA ALA A 125 -18.99 -9.43 20.19
C ALA A 125 -19.33 -9.36 21.69
N LYS A 126 -20.62 -9.48 22.02
CA LYS A 126 -21.12 -9.37 23.41
C LYS A 126 -20.64 -10.51 24.29
N ASP A 127 -20.62 -11.71 23.74
CA ASP A 127 -20.35 -12.94 24.49
C ASP A 127 -18.89 -13.38 24.44
N ASN A 128 -18.14 -12.90 23.47
CA ASN A 128 -16.71 -13.17 23.33
C ASN A 128 -15.96 -11.90 22.89
N ARG A 129 -15.33 -11.22 23.85
CA ARG A 129 -14.60 -9.97 23.60
C ARG A 129 -13.27 -10.17 22.84
N ASP A 130 -12.78 -11.39 22.74
CA ASP A 130 -11.55 -11.71 22.01
C ASP A 130 -11.73 -11.69 20.50
N VAL A 131 -12.98 -11.52 20.03
CA VAL A 131 -13.31 -11.44 18.60
C VAL A 131 -14.16 -10.20 18.29
N LEU A 132 -14.09 -9.79 17.04
CA LEU A 132 -15.00 -8.83 16.45
C LEU A 132 -16.24 -9.54 15.91
N VAL A 133 -17.31 -8.81 15.67
CA VAL A 133 -18.55 -9.33 15.10
C VAL A 133 -18.98 -8.48 13.91
N THR A 134 -19.33 -9.14 12.82
CA THR A 134 -19.90 -8.46 11.64
C THR A 134 -21.38 -8.13 11.86
N GLU A 135 -21.94 -7.25 11.02
CA GLU A 135 -23.39 -6.96 10.98
C GLU A 135 -24.24 -8.23 10.85
N LYS A 136 -23.71 -9.27 10.21
CA LYS A 136 -24.37 -10.57 10.05
C LYS A 136 -24.17 -11.52 11.23
N GLY A 137 -23.57 -11.07 12.32
CA GLY A 137 -23.29 -11.90 13.50
C GLY A 137 -22.13 -12.89 13.33
N ILE A 138 -21.31 -12.74 12.31
CA ILE A 138 -20.15 -13.62 12.07
C ILE A 138 -18.98 -13.11 12.90
N ASN A 139 -18.37 -13.99 13.70
CA ASN A 139 -17.18 -13.68 14.45
C ASN A 139 -15.97 -13.53 13.52
N VAL A 140 -15.17 -12.50 13.76
CA VAL A 140 -13.96 -12.15 13.01
C VAL A 140 -12.80 -12.03 13.98
N ASP A 141 -11.73 -12.74 13.72
CA ASP A 141 -10.50 -12.61 14.49
C ASP A 141 -9.90 -11.19 14.37
N MET A 142 -9.29 -10.68 15.43
CA MET A 142 -8.69 -9.34 15.47
C MET A 142 -7.65 -9.11 14.38
N ASP A 143 -6.90 -10.16 13.98
CA ASP A 143 -5.93 -10.10 12.90
C ASP A 143 -6.60 -10.01 11.51
N HIS A 144 -7.88 -10.33 11.42
CA HIS A 144 -8.70 -10.20 10.22
C HIS A 144 -9.68 -9.02 10.27
N SER A 145 -9.41 -8.01 11.11
CA SER A 145 -10.28 -6.83 11.30
C SER A 145 -10.64 -6.09 10.00
N TYR A 146 -9.84 -6.21 8.94
CA TYR A 146 -10.17 -5.68 7.60
C TYR A 146 -11.50 -6.23 7.05
N GLN A 147 -11.96 -7.39 7.51
CA GLN A 147 -13.26 -7.93 7.12
C GLN A 147 -14.40 -7.10 7.72
N LEU A 148 -14.27 -6.73 8.98
CA LEU A 148 -15.22 -5.85 9.66
C LEU A 148 -15.20 -4.43 9.05
N CYS A 149 -14.03 -3.80 8.99
CA CYS A 149 -13.88 -2.46 8.42
C CYS A 149 -14.46 -2.35 7.01
N GLY A 150 -14.23 -3.37 6.21
CA GLY A 150 -14.66 -3.43 4.81
C GLY A 150 -16.15 -3.63 4.59
N GLN A 151 -16.96 -3.80 5.63
CA GLN A 151 -18.43 -3.81 5.49
C GLN A 151 -18.95 -2.41 5.13
N CYS A 152 -18.44 -1.39 5.79
CA CYS A 152 -18.77 0.01 5.54
C CYS A 152 -17.75 0.67 4.59
N HIS A 153 -16.46 0.39 4.77
CA HIS A 153 -15.36 0.94 3.98
C HIS A 153 -14.98 0.02 2.81
N PHE A 154 -15.96 -0.43 2.03
CA PHE A 154 -15.77 -1.42 0.97
C PHE A 154 -14.85 -0.94 -0.17
N ARG A 155 -14.83 0.37 -0.48
CA ARG A 155 -13.94 0.95 -1.49
C ARG A 155 -12.49 0.89 -1.02
N GLN A 156 -12.21 1.34 0.19
CA GLN A 156 -10.90 1.33 0.80
C GLN A 156 -10.37 -0.12 0.97
N LYS A 157 -11.25 -1.05 1.33
CA LYS A 157 -10.90 -2.49 1.37
C LYS A 157 -10.55 -3.01 -0.02
N LYS A 158 -11.29 -2.65 -1.06
CA LYS A 158 -10.98 -3.03 -2.45
C LYS A 158 -9.61 -2.50 -2.87
N ASP A 159 -9.32 -1.23 -2.58
CA ASP A 159 -8.04 -0.60 -2.88
C ASP A 159 -6.90 -1.23 -2.07
N TRP A 160 -7.15 -1.60 -0.82
CA TRP A 160 -6.19 -2.32 0.04
C TRP A 160 -5.88 -3.72 -0.51
N ILE A 161 -6.89 -4.47 -0.93
CA ILE A 161 -6.71 -5.77 -1.59
C ILE A 161 -5.88 -5.60 -2.87
N GLY A 162 -6.17 -4.58 -3.68
CA GLY A 162 -5.47 -4.27 -4.91
C GLY A 162 -4.07 -3.66 -4.73
N GLY A 163 -3.72 -3.20 -3.53
CA GLY A 163 -2.43 -2.56 -3.24
C GLY A 163 -2.39 -1.04 -3.48
N ALA A 164 -3.50 -0.41 -3.82
CA ALA A 164 -3.61 1.05 -3.97
C ALA A 164 -3.78 1.77 -2.62
N HIS A 165 -4.16 1.05 -1.58
CA HIS A 165 -4.27 1.53 -0.20
C HIS A 165 -3.50 0.62 0.76
N GLY A 166 -3.01 1.17 1.86
CA GLY A 166 -2.22 0.44 2.84
C GLY A 166 -0.73 0.34 2.47
N LYS A 167 0.06 -0.23 3.36
CA LYS A 167 1.52 -0.33 3.22
C LYS A 167 1.96 -1.79 3.17
N ARG A 168 2.77 -2.13 2.18
CA ARG A 168 3.53 -3.37 2.16
C ARG A 168 4.63 -3.32 3.23
N VAL A 169 4.78 -4.39 4.00
CA VAL A 169 5.69 -4.44 5.16
C VAL A 169 7.02 -5.08 4.80
N SER A 170 7.05 -5.97 3.83
CA SER A 170 8.28 -6.62 3.42
C SER A 170 8.84 -6.04 2.11
N TRP A 171 9.93 -6.63 1.64
CA TRP A 171 10.63 -6.21 0.43
C TRP A 171 9.69 -6.18 -0.79
N TRP A 172 10.10 -5.50 -1.85
CA TRP A 172 9.37 -5.45 -3.11
C TRP A 172 9.22 -6.83 -3.77
N ALA A 173 10.15 -7.75 -3.51
CA ALA A 173 10.13 -9.15 -3.97
C ALA A 173 9.63 -10.08 -2.85
N GLY A 174 9.26 -11.31 -3.19
CA GLY A 174 8.71 -12.32 -2.28
C GLY A 174 7.23 -12.12 -1.96
N ASP A 175 6.76 -12.85 -0.97
CA ASP A 175 5.36 -12.84 -0.55
C ASP A 175 4.88 -11.43 -0.23
N ARG A 176 3.70 -11.10 -0.72
CA ARG A 176 3.09 -9.82 -0.39
C ARG A 176 2.58 -9.87 1.04
N VAL A 177 3.17 -9.04 1.91
CA VAL A 177 2.73 -8.79 3.27
C VAL A 177 2.26 -7.36 3.39
N VAL A 178 1.07 -7.13 3.93
CA VAL A 178 0.50 -5.79 4.08
C VAL A 178 0.09 -5.51 5.52
N LYS A 179 0.11 -4.25 5.92
CA LYS A 179 -0.44 -3.82 7.19
C LYS A 179 -1.95 -3.96 7.21
N ASN A 180 -2.50 -4.37 8.35
CA ASN A 180 -3.94 -4.35 8.59
C ASN A 180 -4.46 -2.91 8.68
N CYS A 181 -5.75 -2.70 8.45
CA CYS A 181 -6.40 -1.38 8.59
C CYS A 181 -6.09 -0.74 9.94
N ALA A 182 -6.30 -1.49 11.02
CA ALA A 182 -6.05 -1.05 12.38
C ALA A 182 -4.56 -0.92 12.76
N SER A 183 -3.62 -1.25 11.85
CA SER A 183 -2.19 -0.96 12.07
C SER A 183 -1.82 0.49 11.78
N CYS A 184 -2.69 1.22 11.09
CA CYS A 184 -2.50 2.63 10.75
C CYS A 184 -3.65 3.50 11.26
N HIS A 185 -4.88 2.98 11.26
CA HIS A 185 -6.07 3.69 11.75
C HIS A 185 -6.41 3.21 13.15
N ASP A 186 -6.59 4.13 14.10
CA ASP A 186 -7.22 3.79 15.35
C ASP A 186 -8.68 3.41 15.07
N PRO A 187 -9.14 2.20 15.38
CA PRO A 187 -10.51 1.80 15.07
C PRO A 187 -11.58 2.60 15.80
N HIS A 188 -11.24 3.24 16.91
CA HIS A 188 -12.15 4.07 17.70
C HIS A 188 -12.17 5.53 17.21
N ALA A 189 -11.05 5.99 16.62
CA ALA A 189 -10.87 7.34 16.10
C ALA A 189 -10.15 7.29 14.73
N PRO A 190 -10.73 6.65 13.69
CA PRO A 190 -9.99 6.29 12.48
C PRO A 190 -9.65 7.45 11.56
N ARG A 191 -10.22 8.63 11.78
CA ARG A 191 -10.00 9.81 10.94
C ARG A 191 -8.64 10.41 11.24
N PHE A 192 -7.80 10.55 10.20
CA PHE A 192 -6.60 11.38 10.29
C PHE A 192 -6.97 12.87 10.18
N GLU A 193 -6.25 13.70 10.93
CA GLU A 193 -6.27 15.12 10.69
C GLU A 193 -5.84 15.45 9.26
N LYS A 194 -6.49 16.46 8.66
CA LYS A 194 -6.13 16.93 7.33
C LYS A 194 -4.70 17.49 7.38
N ARG A 195 -3.80 16.79 6.72
CA ARG A 195 -2.42 17.24 6.54
C ARG A 195 -2.27 17.73 5.11
N TRP A 196 -1.99 19.00 4.97
CA TRP A 196 -1.56 19.53 3.68
C TRP A 196 -0.14 19.01 3.42
N PRO A 197 0.16 18.43 2.24
CA PRO A 197 1.53 18.10 1.91
C PRO A 197 2.32 19.40 1.93
N LYS A 198 3.41 19.43 2.68
CA LYS A 198 4.39 20.51 2.59
C LYS A 198 5.05 20.39 1.21
N THR A 199 4.57 21.14 0.24
CA THR A 199 5.24 21.28 -1.04
C THR A 199 6.48 22.11 -0.81
N TYR A 200 7.63 21.47 -0.80
CA TYR A 200 8.91 22.16 -0.87
C TYR A 200 9.14 22.59 -2.33
N SER A 201 8.43 23.59 -2.79
CA SER A 201 8.93 24.36 -3.92
C SER A 201 10.08 25.20 -3.37
N ARG A 202 11.32 24.85 -3.72
CA ARG A 202 12.42 25.81 -3.53
C ARG A 202 12.02 27.08 -4.27
N PRO A 203 12.03 28.26 -3.61
CA PRO A 203 11.94 29.49 -4.36
C PRO A 203 13.08 29.47 -5.39
N PHE A 204 12.75 29.74 -6.64
CA PHE A 204 13.77 29.96 -7.64
C PHE A 204 14.59 31.17 -7.13
N THR A 205 15.80 30.90 -6.67
CA THR A 205 16.76 31.98 -6.47
C THR A 205 17.18 32.44 -7.84
N GLU A 206 16.74 33.66 -8.24
CA GLU A 206 17.28 34.37 -9.38
C GLU A 206 18.77 34.62 -9.18
#